data_1fc1d1983e2c8756ddaf237ca5b41547
#
_entry.id   1fc1d1983e2c8756ddaf237ca5b41547
#
_cell.length_a   1.000
_cell.length_b   1.000
_cell.length_c   1.000
_cell.angle_alpha   90.00
_cell.angle_beta   90.00
_cell.angle_gamma   90.00
#
_symmetry.space_group_name_H-M   'P 1'
#
loop_
_entity.id
_entity.type
_entity.pdbx_description
1 polymer ?
#
loop_
_entity_poly.entity_id
_entity_poly.type
_entity_poly.pdbx_seq_one_letter_code
_entity_poly.pdbx_strand_id
1 'polypeptide(L)'
;MRKSLLVPFFAISLTQPVYAVDWFEQNTPLTQAHQHLLEDNLPGMFESLVEVWQSAPTDTLKEHLNSLLIQSLNRDCGKSLTKKMLPNWLTGVKVIRQTIQSPGRDTYRLVIDIRANVEVKSLAVRKWVDRSVSSDSVFTEISGDSVTNGGDEKQYQKRYNLTGKLDSGLYQLVVQPAGQKVWSGWVILGEPIAPQYVRWSSKENWTVEKVALNNPYCPLPEMNVGLYDYVDGQYQRVWNKTYESDYPNSLELEGIPNERYVLAVSMNTKRWQGEILVEQSQTISRTYDITQE
;
A
#
# COMPACT_ATOMS: atom_id res chain seq x y z
N MET A 1 13.37 -88.11 9.68
CA MET A 1 14.30 -86.98 9.49
C MET A 1 13.69 -86.04 8.44
N ARG A 2 13.02 -84.99 8.86
CA ARG A 2 12.48 -83.95 7.97
C ARG A 2 13.39 -82.74 8.08
N LYS A 3 14.01 -82.33 6.98
CA LYS A 3 14.84 -81.09 6.87
C LYS A 3 13.93 -79.95 6.51
N SER A 4 13.87 -78.97 7.44
CA SER A 4 13.14 -77.69 7.23
C SER A 4 14.10 -76.78 6.50
N LEU A 5 13.71 -76.29 5.30
CA LEU A 5 14.42 -75.22 4.56
C LEU A 5 13.87 -73.90 5.01
N LEU A 6 14.71 -73.07 5.66
CA LEU A 6 14.47 -71.68 5.95
C LEU A 6 14.84 -70.83 4.72
N VAL A 7 13.86 -70.15 4.11
CA VAL A 7 14.06 -69.16 3.04
C VAL A 7 14.14 -67.78 3.69
N PRO A 8 15.24 -67.08 3.50
CA PRO A 8 15.30 -65.69 3.99
C PRO A 8 14.49 -64.74 3.10
N PHE A 9 13.50 -64.07 3.68
CA PHE A 9 12.74 -63.00 3.04
C PHE A 9 13.62 -61.71 3.02
N PHE A 10 14.13 -61.36 1.85
CA PHE A 10 14.84 -60.10 1.64
C PHE A 10 13.79 -59.02 1.42
N ALA A 11 13.58 -58.15 2.43
CA ALA A 11 12.75 -56.95 2.31
C ALA A 11 13.51 -55.90 1.50
N ILE A 12 13.15 -55.76 0.22
CA ILE A 12 13.61 -54.64 -0.61
C ILE A 12 12.82 -53.41 -0.21
N SER A 13 13.42 -52.54 0.59
CA SER A 13 12.91 -51.19 0.86
C SER A 13 13.08 -50.33 -0.40
N LEU A 14 11.99 -50.12 -1.13
CA LEU A 14 11.89 -49.14 -2.20
C LEU A 14 11.95 -47.74 -1.58
N THR A 15 13.14 -47.16 -1.52
CA THR A 15 13.29 -45.71 -1.30
C THR A 15 12.86 -45.03 -2.57
N GLN A 16 11.65 -44.46 -2.57
CA GLN A 16 11.24 -43.56 -3.63
C GLN A 16 12.03 -42.25 -3.48
N PRO A 17 12.67 -41.74 -4.54
CA PRO A 17 13.30 -40.46 -4.50
C PRO A 17 12.19 -39.38 -4.30
N VAL A 18 12.36 -38.59 -3.27
CA VAL A 18 11.49 -37.44 -3.01
C VAL A 18 11.79 -36.37 -4.07
N TYR A 19 10.91 -36.19 -5.03
CA TYR A 19 11.00 -35.18 -6.11
C TYR A 19 10.87 -33.75 -5.64
N ALA A 20 11.19 -33.41 -4.40
CA ALA A 20 11.15 -32.04 -3.88
C ALA A 20 12.32 -31.16 -4.37
N VAL A 21 13.34 -31.75 -4.98
CA VAL A 21 14.57 -31.02 -5.40
C VAL A 21 14.41 -30.38 -6.78
N ASP A 22 13.64 -30.99 -7.69
CA ASP A 22 13.51 -30.53 -9.08
C ASP A 22 12.92 -29.10 -9.23
N TRP A 23 12.15 -28.64 -8.25
CA TRP A 23 11.51 -27.32 -8.34
C TRP A 23 12.50 -26.15 -8.23
N PHE A 24 13.55 -26.32 -7.42
CA PHE A 24 14.63 -25.33 -7.28
C PHE A 24 15.69 -25.40 -8.39
N GLU A 25 15.71 -26.48 -9.16
CA GLU A 25 16.62 -26.61 -10.31
C GLU A 25 16.14 -25.80 -11.53
N GLN A 26 14.86 -25.45 -11.59
CA GLN A 26 14.35 -24.58 -12.63
C GLN A 26 14.68 -23.12 -12.30
N ASN A 27 15.59 -22.53 -13.05
CA ASN A 27 15.99 -21.14 -12.92
C ASN A 27 14.90 -20.19 -13.49
N THR A 28 13.72 -20.17 -12.85
CA THR A 28 12.61 -19.27 -13.21
C THR A 28 12.62 -18.03 -12.31
N PRO A 29 12.06 -16.90 -12.74
CA PRO A 29 11.96 -15.72 -11.88
C PRO A 29 11.24 -15.99 -10.55
N LEU A 30 10.27 -16.92 -10.53
CA LEU A 30 9.59 -17.30 -9.29
C LEU A 30 10.52 -18.06 -8.33
N THR A 31 11.32 -19.03 -8.83
CA THR A 31 12.28 -19.77 -7.99
C THR A 31 13.39 -18.85 -7.52
N GLN A 32 13.85 -17.92 -8.35
CA GLN A 32 14.80 -16.86 -7.96
C GLN A 32 14.24 -15.97 -6.85
N ALA A 33 12.96 -15.57 -6.92
CA ALA A 33 12.33 -14.78 -5.85
C ALA A 33 12.38 -15.52 -4.51
N HIS A 34 12.08 -16.83 -4.49
CA HIS A 34 12.18 -17.64 -3.28
C HIS A 34 13.61 -17.75 -2.76
N GLN A 35 14.56 -18.05 -3.66
CA GLN A 35 15.97 -18.19 -3.31
C GLN A 35 16.49 -16.87 -2.71
N HIS A 36 16.25 -15.75 -3.36
CA HIS A 36 16.65 -14.44 -2.86
C HIS A 36 16.01 -14.12 -1.50
N LEU A 37 14.75 -14.51 -1.27
CA LEU A 37 14.12 -14.32 0.04
C LEU A 37 14.81 -15.16 1.13
N LEU A 38 15.19 -16.40 0.82
CA LEU A 38 15.92 -17.29 1.75
C LEU A 38 17.34 -16.77 2.05
N GLU A 39 17.99 -16.17 1.05
CA GLU A 39 19.33 -15.56 1.15
C GLU A 39 19.31 -14.16 1.77
N ASP A 40 18.15 -13.65 2.15
CA ASP A 40 17.93 -12.28 2.65
C ASP A 40 18.34 -11.17 1.64
N ASN A 41 18.37 -11.52 0.36
CA ASN A 41 18.61 -10.60 -0.76
C ASN A 41 17.29 -9.96 -1.22
N LEU A 42 16.76 -9.04 -0.41
CA LEU A 42 15.45 -8.42 -0.66
C LEU A 42 15.37 -7.66 -2.00
N PRO A 43 16.41 -6.94 -2.48
CA PRO A 43 16.37 -6.32 -3.80
C PRO A 43 16.25 -7.33 -4.95
N GLY A 44 17.02 -8.40 -4.92
CA GLY A 44 16.94 -9.46 -5.93
C GLY A 44 15.57 -10.16 -5.91
N MET A 45 15.02 -10.41 -4.71
CA MET A 45 13.67 -10.95 -4.56
C MET A 45 12.62 -10.02 -5.19
N PHE A 46 12.67 -8.73 -4.92
CA PHE A 46 11.71 -7.76 -5.46
C PHE A 46 11.81 -7.63 -6.99
N GLU A 47 13.03 -7.60 -7.54
CA GLU A 47 13.25 -7.59 -9.00
C GLU A 47 12.64 -8.86 -9.65
N SER A 48 12.89 -10.03 -9.08
CA SER A 48 12.29 -11.29 -9.55
C SER A 48 10.76 -11.29 -9.43
N LEU A 49 10.18 -10.73 -8.36
CA LEU A 49 8.73 -10.55 -8.26
C LEU A 49 8.17 -9.66 -9.38
N VAL A 50 8.85 -8.55 -9.69
CA VAL A 50 8.45 -7.67 -10.79
C VAL A 50 8.44 -8.42 -12.12
N GLU A 51 9.45 -9.26 -12.40
CA GLU A 51 9.51 -10.08 -13.62
C GLU A 51 8.35 -11.09 -13.70
N VAL A 52 8.03 -11.77 -12.58
CA VAL A 52 6.87 -12.68 -12.55
C VAL A 52 5.57 -11.92 -12.79
N TRP A 53 5.38 -10.76 -12.20
CA TRP A 53 4.20 -9.93 -12.45
C TRP A 53 4.10 -9.46 -13.90
N GLN A 54 5.23 -9.22 -14.57
CA GLN A 54 5.27 -8.85 -15.98
C GLN A 54 4.84 -10.00 -16.92
N SER A 55 4.96 -11.25 -16.49
CA SER A 55 4.50 -12.42 -17.25
C SER A 55 2.99 -12.69 -17.16
N ALA A 56 2.20 -11.77 -16.59
CA ALA A 56 0.76 -11.88 -16.41
C ALA A 56 0.33 -13.14 -15.64
N PRO A 57 0.65 -13.25 -14.35
CA PRO A 57 0.42 -14.45 -13.55
C PRO A 57 -1.07 -14.78 -13.39
N THR A 58 -1.38 -16.06 -13.20
CA THR A 58 -2.72 -16.54 -12.83
C THR A 58 -3.14 -16.03 -11.46
N ASP A 59 -4.42 -16.06 -11.12
CA ASP A 59 -4.92 -15.54 -9.84
C ASP A 59 -4.31 -16.27 -8.64
N THR A 60 -4.18 -17.59 -8.70
CA THR A 60 -3.50 -18.39 -7.65
C THR A 60 -2.04 -17.95 -7.48
N LEU A 61 -1.34 -17.68 -8.59
CA LEU A 61 0.04 -17.21 -8.52
C LEU A 61 0.11 -15.79 -7.94
N LYS A 62 -0.85 -14.91 -8.24
CA LYS A 62 -0.91 -13.55 -7.64
C LYS A 62 -1.01 -13.59 -6.13
N GLU A 63 -1.82 -14.49 -5.57
CA GLU A 63 -1.93 -14.68 -4.11
C GLU A 63 -0.58 -15.11 -3.52
N HIS A 64 0.11 -16.03 -4.19
CA HIS A 64 1.44 -16.49 -3.78
C HIS A 64 2.49 -15.35 -3.83
N LEU A 65 2.52 -14.58 -4.93
CA LEU A 65 3.41 -13.42 -5.06
C LEU A 65 3.14 -12.36 -3.99
N ASN A 66 1.87 -12.13 -3.67
CA ASN A 66 1.49 -11.24 -2.58
C ASN A 66 2.00 -11.74 -1.23
N SER A 67 1.92 -13.06 -0.98
CA SER A 67 2.45 -13.68 0.24
C SER A 67 3.97 -13.50 0.36
N LEU A 68 4.72 -13.69 -0.73
CA LEU A 68 6.17 -13.46 -0.75
C LEU A 68 6.52 -11.99 -0.45
N LEU A 69 5.80 -11.06 -1.08
CA LEU A 69 5.98 -9.63 -0.78
C LEU A 69 5.71 -9.32 0.70
N ILE A 70 4.63 -9.87 1.27
CA ILE A 70 4.31 -9.68 2.70
C ILE A 70 5.41 -10.22 3.60
N GLN A 71 5.93 -11.42 3.30
CA GLN A 71 7.03 -12.01 4.07
C GLN A 71 8.29 -11.14 4.03
N SER A 72 8.60 -10.54 2.89
CA SER A 72 9.76 -9.64 2.76
C SER A 72 9.64 -8.36 3.60
N LEU A 73 8.40 -7.89 3.86
CA LEU A 73 8.18 -6.72 4.73
C LEU A 73 8.56 -6.99 6.19
N ASN A 74 8.66 -8.25 6.60
CA ASN A 74 9.02 -8.63 7.99
C ASN A 74 10.50 -8.39 8.33
N ARG A 75 11.27 -7.76 7.46
CA ARG A 75 12.67 -7.41 7.73
C ARG A 75 12.85 -5.95 8.16
N ASP A 76 12.30 -5.03 7.36
CA ASP A 76 12.47 -3.59 7.57
C ASP A 76 11.29 -2.76 7.06
N CYS A 77 10.11 -3.39 6.98
CA CYS A 77 8.91 -2.81 6.38
C CYS A 77 9.06 -2.43 4.89
N GLY A 78 9.97 -3.10 4.17
CA GLY A 78 10.16 -2.96 2.73
C GLY A 78 11.12 -1.85 2.30
N LYS A 79 11.85 -1.22 3.22
CA LYS A 79 12.78 -0.14 2.89
C LYS A 79 13.94 -0.60 2.03
N SER A 80 14.39 -1.83 2.20
CA SER A 80 15.50 -2.43 1.42
C SER A 80 15.06 -3.21 0.19
N LEU A 81 13.78 -3.19 -0.21
CA LEU A 81 13.29 -3.91 -1.39
C LEU A 81 13.90 -3.44 -2.72
N THR A 82 14.47 -2.26 -2.79
CA THR A 82 15.21 -1.81 -3.96
C THR A 82 16.44 -1.00 -3.56
N LYS A 83 17.51 -1.16 -4.36
CA LYS A 83 18.72 -0.30 -4.27
C LYS A 83 18.61 0.93 -5.17
N LYS A 84 17.56 1.02 -6.01
CA LYS A 84 17.37 2.17 -6.89
C LYS A 84 16.92 3.36 -6.06
N MET A 85 17.78 4.35 -5.97
CA MET A 85 17.49 5.62 -5.32
C MET A 85 16.63 6.50 -6.24
N LEU A 86 15.81 7.36 -5.64
CA LEU A 86 15.15 8.44 -6.36
C LEU A 86 16.21 9.39 -6.94
N PRO A 87 15.99 9.99 -8.12
CA PRO A 87 16.89 11.02 -8.62
C PRO A 87 16.88 12.24 -7.71
N ASN A 88 17.99 12.97 -7.64
CA ASN A 88 18.18 14.10 -6.71
C ASN A 88 17.09 15.19 -6.77
N TRP A 89 16.38 15.29 -7.89
CA TRP A 89 15.30 16.23 -8.05
C TRP A 89 13.94 15.75 -7.49
N LEU A 90 13.80 14.43 -7.23
CA LEU A 90 12.58 13.80 -6.71
C LEU A 90 12.82 13.35 -5.26
N THR A 91 12.36 14.15 -4.29
CA THR A 91 12.68 14.00 -2.88
C THR A 91 11.72 13.07 -2.13
N GLY A 92 10.59 12.73 -2.74
CA GLY A 92 9.66 11.78 -2.15
C GLY A 92 8.58 11.32 -3.11
N VAL A 93 8.20 10.04 -2.96
CA VAL A 93 7.09 9.41 -3.70
C VAL A 93 6.22 8.64 -2.71
N LYS A 94 4.94 8.95 -2.70
CA LYS A 94 3.94 8.29 -1.86
C LYS A 94 2.76 7.81 -2.70
N VAL A 95 2.40 6.55 -2.56
CA VAL A 95 1.27 5.92 -3.21
C VAL A 95 0.22 5.59 -2.17
N ILE A 96 -0.97 6.16 -2.27
CA ILE A 96 -2.05 6.00 -1.30
C ILE A 96 -3.21 5.26 -1.95
N ARG A 97 -3.55 4.10 -1.40
CA ARG A 97 -4.81 3.41 -1.72
C ARG A 97 -5.85 3.81 -0.70
N GLN A 98 -6.88 4.51 -1.14
CA GLN A 98 -7.90 5.04 -0.26
C GLN A 98 -9.25 4.39 -0.51
N THR A 99 -9.88 3.91 0.57
CA THR A 99 -11.29 3.49 0.61
C THR A 99 -12.04 4.44 1.54
N ILE A 100 -13.06 5.12 1.05
CA ILE A 100 -13.90 6.04 1.82
C ILE A 100 -15.30 5.44 1.89
N GLN A 101 -15.73 5.10 3.10
CA GLN A 101 -17.05 4.54 3.40
C GLN A 101 -17.95 5.65 3.94
N SER A 102 -18.92 6.03 3.13
CA SER A 102 -19.96 6.99 3.51
C SER A 102 -21.31 6.26 3.61
N PRO A 103 -22.32 6.81 4.28
CA PRO A 103 -23.65 6.19 4.34
C PRO A 103 -24.18 5.86 2.94
N GLY A 104 -24.37 4.56 2.66
CA GLY A 104 -24.90 4.05 1.40
C GLY A 104 -23.92 4.05 0.20
N ARG A 105 -22.65 4.43 0.38
CA ARG A 105 -21.69 4.49 -0.71
C ARG A 105 -20.25 4.29 -0.27
N ASP A 106 -19.55 3.40 -0.97
CA ASP A 106 -18.10 3.29 -0.90
C ASP A 106 -17.47 4.01 -2.11
N THR A 107 -16.38 4.72 -1.85
CA THR A 107 -15.58 5.42 -2.85
C THR A 107 -14.13 4.93 -2.78
N TYR A 108 -13.55 4.65 -3.94
CA TYR A 108 -12.19 4.17 -4.04
C TYR A 108 -11.32 5.18 -4.80
N ARG A 109 -10.11 5.41 -4.31
CA ARG A 109 -9.15 6.32 -4.93
C ARG A 109 -7.75 5.73 -4.90
N LEU A 110 -6.99 6.05 -5.94
CA LEU A 110 -5.53 5.95 -5.92
C LEU A 110 -4.98 7.37 -5.97
N VAL A 111 -4.18 7.72 -4.97
CA VAL A 111 -3.55 9.04 -4.89
C VAL A 111 -2.03 8.87 -4.90
N ILE A 112 -1.36 9.64 -5.72
CA ILE A 112 0.09 9.69 -5.78
C ILE A 112 0.51 11.10 -5.37
N ASP A 113 1.26 11.19 -4.28
CA ASP A 113 1.89 12.42 -3.83
C ASP A 113 3.39 12.34 -4.12
N ILE A 114 3.91 13.37 -4.72
CA ILE A 114 5.36 13.50 -4.95
C ILE A 114 5.86 14.84 -4.45
N ARG A 115 7.11 14.85 -4.02
CA ARG A 115 7.85 16.06 -3.70
C ARG A 115 9.06 16.16 -4.63
N ALA A 116 9.29 17.34 -5.17
CA ALA A 116 10.34 17.55 -6.15
C ALA A 116 10.93 18.97 -6.04
N ASN A 117 12.23 19.09 -6.33
CA ASN A 117 12.95 20.37 -6.38
C ASN A 117 12.89 21.02 -7.78
N VAL A 118 12.09 20.44 -8.68
CA VAL A 118 11.88 20.93 -10.04
C VAL A 118 10.40 20.92 -10.36
N GLU A 119 10.01 21.69 -11.36
CA GLU A 119 8.65 21.64 -11.88
C GLU A 119 8.34 20.25 -12.47
N VAL A 120 7.17 19.70 -12.13
CA VAL A 120 6.68 18.44 -12.69
C VAL A 120 5.55 18.70 -13.67
N LYS A 121 5.76 18.32 -14.93
CA LYS A 121 4.79 18.52 -16.02
C LYS A 121 3.65 17.51 -15.99
N SER A 122 3.98 16.25 -15.66
CA SER A 122 2.98 15.20 -15.58
C SER A 122 3.39 14.08 -14.64
N LEU A 123 2.38 13.45 -14.06
CA LEU A 123 2.48 12.27 -13.22
C LEU A 123 1.45 11.25 -13.70
N ALA A 124 1.90 10.04 -14.01
CA ALA A 124 1.04 8.97 -14.49
C ALA A 124 1.27 7.68 -13.73
N VAL A 125 0.18 6.90 -13.57
CA VAL A 125 0.22 5.52 -13.07
C VAL A 125 -0.45 4.62 -14.11
N ARG A 126 0.21 3.53 -14.45
CA ARG A 126 -0.30 2.52 -15.36
C ARG A 126 -0.24 1.15 -14.73
N LYS A 127 -1.30 0.39 -14.82
CA LYS A 127 -1.26 -1.03 -14.49
C LYS A 127 -0.56 -1.78 -15.62
N TRP A 128 0.32 -2.68 -15.31
CA TRP A 128 0.94 -3.55 -16.31
C TRP A 128 -0.16 -4.48 -16.93
N VAL A 129 -0.36 -4.58 -18.30
CA VAL A 129 0.40 -3.99 -19.41
C VAL A 129 -0.30 -2.70 -19.89
N ASP A 130 0.30 -1.54 -19.64
CA ASP A 130 -0.09 -0.20 -20.14
C ASP A 130 -1.57 0.20 -19.99
N ARG A 131 -2.28 -0.39 -19.02
CA ARG A 131 -3.68 -0.03 -18.75
C ARG A 131 -3.73 1.22 -17.89
N SER A 132 -4.49 2.21 -18.34
CA SER A 132 -4.82 3.35 -17.48
C SER A 132 -5.56 2.88 -16.23
N VAL A 133 -5.22 3.45 -15.09
CA VAL A 133 -5.87 3.15 -13.81
C VAL A 133 -7.31 3.69 -13.80
N SER A 134 -7.51 4.90 -14.30
CA SER A 134 -8.80 5.55 -14.49
C SER A 134 -8.66 6.72 -15.45
N SER A 135 -9.71 7.02 -16.21
CA SER A 135 -9.83 8.25 -16.99
C SER A 135 -10.23 9.45 -16.13
N ASP A 136 -10.93 9.20 -15.02
CA ASP A 136 -11.30 10.24 -14.04
C ASP A 136 -10.12 10.52 -13.11
N SER A 137 -9.32 11.53 -13.46
CA SER A 137 -8.15 11.89 -12.69
C SER A 137 -7.86 13.38 -12.69
N VAL A 138 -7.31 13.86 -11.58
CA VAL A 138 -6.94 15.26 -11.37
C VAL A 138 -5.47 15.33 -11.00
N PHE A 139 -4.72 16.21 -11.65
CA PHE A 139 -3.32 16.54 -11.32
C PHE A 139 -3.25 17.97 -10.82
N THR A 140 -2.67 18.18 -9.65
CA THR A 140 -2.57 19.48 -8.96
C THR A 140 -1.18 19.68 -8.38
N GLU A 141 -0.67 20.90 -8.45
CA GLU A 141 0.40 21.38 -7.59
C GLU A 141 -0.24 21.82 -6.26
N ILE A 142 0.26 21.29 -5.14
CA ILE A 142 -0.23 21.64 -3.82
C ILE A 142 0.60 22.80 -3.31
N SER A 143 0.00 24.00 -3.30
CA SER A 143 0.57 25.16 -2.65
C SER A 143 0.26 25.06 -1.14
N GLY A 144 1.25 24.67 -0.33
CA GLY A 144 1.05 24.51 1.11
C GLY A 144 1.76 25.58 1.91
N ASP A 145 1.08 26.13 2.91
CA ASP A 145 1.65 27.05 3.92
C ASP A 145 2.67 26.38 4.87
N SER A 146 3.03 25.11 4.61
CA SER A 146 3.94 24.31 5.45
C SER A 146 5.32 24.13 4.87
N VAL A 147 5.84 25.11 4.10
CA VAL A 147 7.26 25.15 3.75
C VAL A 147 8.05 25.71 4.94
N THR A 148 8.23 24.89 5.97
CA THR A 148 9.05 25.24 7.15
C THR A 148 10.50 24.76 7.02
N ASN A 149 11.03 24.58 5.82
CA ASN A 149 12.47 24.44 5.64
C ASN A 149 12.87 24.97 4.26
N GLY A 150 13.25 26.20 4.20
CA GLY A 150 13.98 26.98 3.22
C GLY A 150 14.52 26.33 1.92
N GLY A 151 13.66 25.73 1.10
CA GLY A 151 14.04 25.16 -0.18
C GLY A 151 12.89 25.26 -1.19
N ASP A 152 13.22 25.29 -2.48
CA ASP A 152 12.29 25.33 -3.63
C ASP A 152 11.50 24.00 -3.82
N GLU A 153 11.26 23.22 -2.74
CA GLU A 153 10.57 21.93 -2.82
C GLU A 153 9.07 22.17 -3.08
N LYS A 154 8.59 21.59 -4.17
CA LYS A 154 7.20 21.62 -4.59
C LYS A 154 6.52 20.27 -4.36
N GLN A 155 5.26 20.31 -4.00
CA GLN A 155 4.45 19.12 -3.83
C GLN A 155 3.41 19.00 -4.95
N TYR A 156 3.31 17.83 -5.54
CA TYR A 156 2.35 17.52 -6.59
C TYR A 156 1.53 16.30 -6.20
N GLN A 157 0.24 16.34 -6.55
CA GLN A 157 -0.69 15.23 -6.32
C GLN A 157 -1.37 14.83 -7.63
N LYS A 158 -1.43 13.53 -7.88
CA LYS A 158 -2.30 12.95 -8.90
C LYS A 158 -3.31 12.04 -8.22
N ARG A 159 -4.58 12.38 -8.36
CA ARG A 159 -5.70 11.61 -7.81
C ARG A 159 -6.46 10.92 -8.94
N TYR A 160 -6.68 9.62 -8.79
CA TYR A 160 -7.53 8.82 -9.65
C TYR A 160 -8.76 8.41 -8.87
N ASN A 161 -9.96 8.76 -9.37
CA ASN A 161 -11.22 8.24 -8.86
C ASN A 161 -11.49 6.89 -9.55
N LEU A 162 -11.80 5.87 -8.75
CA LEU A 162 -11.97 4.51 -9.22
C LEU A 162 -13.44 4.11 -9.13
N THR A 163 -13.90 3.28 -10.05
CA THR A 163 -15.26 2.72 -10.04
C THR A 163 -15.41 1.55 -9.07
N GLY A 164 -14.32 0.97 -8.59
CA GLY A 164 -14.28 -0.13 -7.64
C GLY A 164 -12.92 -0.21 -6.94
N LYS A 165 -12.72 -1.26 -6.16
CA LYS A 165 -11.41 -1.52 -5.53
C LYS A 165 -10.32 -1.63 -6.58
N LEU A 166 -9.14 -1.07 -6.26
CA LEU A 166 -7.98 -1.23 -7.11
C LEU A 166 -7.54 -2.69 -7.11
N ASP A 167 -7.40 -3.27 -8.29
CA ASP A 167 -6.94 -4.66 -8.44
C ASP A 167 -5.51 -4.83 -7.94
N SER A 168 -5.21 -6.01 -7.42
CA SER A 168 -3.83 -6.42 -7.14
C SER A 168 -3.04 -6.53 -8.44
N GLY A 169 -1.79 -6.08 -8.42
CA GLY A 169 -0.97 -6.11 -9.63
C GLY A 169 0.30 -5.27 -9.56
N LEU A 170 1.00 -5.29 -10.68
CA LEU A 170 2.17 -4.46 -10.93
C LEU A 170 1.74 -3.13 -11.56
N TYR A 171 2.24 -2.05 -11.02
CA TYR A 171 1.97 -0.69 -11.48
C TYR A 171 3.28 0.04 -11.77
N GLN A 172 3.28 0.81 -12.83
CA GLN A 172 4.38 1.70 -13.19
C GLN A 172 4.00 3.14 -12.84
N LEU A 173 4.84 3.77 -12.04
CA LEU A 173 4.80 5.21 -11.81
C LEU A 173 5.70 5.87 -12.85
N VAL A 174 5.24 6.96 -13.46
CA VAL A 174 6.01 7.75 -14.43
C VAL A 174 5.90 9.23 -14.04
N VAL A 175 7.02 9.86 -13.76
CA VAL A 175 7.10 11.29 -13.42
C VAL A 175 7.90 12.00 -14.51
N GLN A 176 7.28 13.01 -15.12
CA GLN A 176 7.91 13.82 -16.17
C GLN A 176 8.24 15.21 -15.64
N PRO A 177 9.50 15.49 -15.28
CA PRO A 177 9.94 16.81 -14.84
C PRO A 177 10.17 17.75 -16.02
N ALA A 178 10.25 19.05 -15.73
CA ALA A 178 10.77 20.04 -16.65
C ALA A 178 12.30 19.98 -16.68
N GLY A 179 12.89 19.87 -17.88
CA GLY A 179 14.34 19.96 -18.06
C GLY A 179 15.19 18.81 -17.52
N GLN A 180 14.57 17.73 -17.04
CA GLN A 180 15.25 16.56 -16.50
C GLN A 180 14.79 15.27 -17.19
N LYS A 181 15.51 14.16 -16.99
CA LYS A 181 15.10 12.86 -17.51
C LYS A 181 13.83 12.37 -16.80
N VAL A 182 12.92 11.76 -17.56
CA VAL A 182 11.75 11.06 -17.03
C VAL A 182 12.19 9.98 -16.04
N TRP A 183 11.57 9.96 -14.88
CA TRP A 183 11.75 8.87 -13.91
C TRP A 183 10.57 7.90 -13.98
N SER A 184 10.88 6.62 -13.85
CA SER A 184 9.87 5.61 -13.67
C SER A 184 10.29 4.59 -12.62
N GLY A 185 9.29 4.13 -11.84
CA GLY A 185 9.46 3.11 -10.81
C GLY A 185 8.33 2.10 -10.84
N TRP A 186 8.64 0.86 -10.44
CA TRP A 186 7.65 -0.18 -10.26
C TRP A 186 7.14 -0.19 -8.83
N VAL A 187 5.84 -0.43 -8.67
CA VAL A 187 5.20 -0.70 -7.39
C VAL A 187 4.25 -1.88 -7.51
N ILE A 188 4.35 -2.82 -6.58
CA ILE A 188 3.43 -3.96 -6.49
C ILE A 188 2.35 -3.59 -5.46
N LEU A 189 1.12 -3.44 -5.93
CA LEU A 189 -0.04 -3.22 -5.08
C LEU A 189 -0.80 -4.55 -4.95
N GLY A 190 -0.49 -5.30 -3.88
CA GLY A 190 -1.16 -6.55 -3.53
C GLY A 190 -2.48 -6.32 -2.81
N GLU A 191 -3.06 -7.37 -2.24
CA GLU A 191 -4.22 -7.23 -1.38
C GLU A 191 -3.90 -6.32 -0.18
N PRO A 192 -4.82 -5.41 0.18
CA PRO A 192 -4.59 -4.54 1.32
C PRO A 192 -4.57 -5.35 2.61
N ILE A 193 -3.51 -5.13 3.39
CA ILE A 193 -3.42 -5.63 4.76
C ILE A 193 -3.74 -4.45 5.65
N ALA A 194 -4.89 -4.49 6.29
CA ALA A 194 -5.29 -3.50 7.27
C ALA A 194 -5.38 -4.18 8.64
N PRO A 195 -4.35 -4.05 9.48
CA PRO A 195 -4.34 -4.65 10.82
C PRO A 195 -5.32 -3.98 11.77
N GLN A 196 -5.82 -2.81 11.39
CA GLN A 196 -6.81 -2.05 12.16
C GLN A 196 -7.79 -1.38 11.21
N TYR A 197 -9.07 -1.39 11.59
CA TYR A 197 -10.15 -0.75 10.87
C TYR A 197 -10.91 0.18 11.81
N VAL A 198 -11.39 1.29 11.25
CA VAL A 198 -12.33 2.17 11.94
C VAL A 198 -13.74 1.95 11.41
N ARG A 199 -14.73 1.91 12.31
CA ARG A 199 -16.15 1.88 11.92
C ARG A 199 -17.01 2.65 12.91
N TRP A 200 -18.15 3.11 12.45
CA TRP A 200 -19.13 3.78 13.32
C TRP A 200 -19.70 2.80 14.33
N SER A 201 -19.63 3.14 15.61
CA SER A 201 -20.29 2.43 16.72
C SER A 201 -21.64 3.06 17.06
N SER A 202 -21.78 4.37 16.86
CA SER A 202 -23.03 5.13 17.02
C SER A 202 -23.08 6.33 16.07
N LYS A 203 -24.04 7.24 16.25
CA LYS A 203 -24.15 8.46 15.45
C LYS A 203 -22.94 9.40 15.62
N GLU A 204 -22.31 9.44 16.78
CA GLU A 204 -21.25 10.37 17.13
C GLU A 204 -19.91 9.69 17.47
N ASN A 205 -19.94 8.34 17.63
CA ASN A 205 -18.79 7.59 18.06
C ASN A 205 -18.36 6.56 17.01
N TRP A 206 -17.06 6.26 17.02
CA TRP A 206 -16.47 5.20 16.23
C TRP A 206 -15.70 4.24 17.12
N THR A 207 -15.33 3.11 16.59
CA THR A 207 -14.46 2.13 17.23
C THR A 207 -13.39 1.66 16.28
N VAL A 208 -12.23 1.31 16.84
CA VAL A 208 -11.11 0.72 16.10
C VAL A 208 -11.09 -0.77 16.36
N GLU A 209 -11.22 -1.54 15.30
CA GLU A 209 -11.09 -3.00 15.33
C GLU A 209 -9.68 -3.42 14.94
N LYS A 210 -9.05 -4.23 15.79
CA LYS A 210 -7.76 -4.84 15.51
C LYS A 210 -7.99 -6.24 14.94
N VAL A 211 -7.44 -6.52 13.77
CA VAL A 211 -7.60 -7.81 13.08
C VAL A 211 -6.39 -8.71 13.29
N ALA A 212 -5.18 -8.14 13.28
CA ALA A 212 -3.94 -8.89 13.42
C ALA A 212 -2.87 -8.07 14.16
N LEU A 213 -1.86 -8.78 14.65
CA LEU A 213 -0.65 -8.14 15.15
C LEU A 213 0.09 -7.47 13.99
N ASN A 214 0.59 -6.29 14.27
CA ASN A 214 1.37 -5.53 13.32
C ASN A 214 2.75 -6.15 13.13
N ASN A 215 3.30 -5.97 11.94
CA ASN A 215 4.72 -6.16 11.71
C ASN A 215 5.51 -5.18 12.59
N PRO A 216 6.43 -5.67 13.45
CA PRO A 216 7.16 -4.81 14.40
C PRO A 216 8.13 -3.83 13.71
N TYR A 217 8.44 -4.04 12.44
CA TYR A 217 9.32 -3.16 11.66
C TYR A 217 8.57 -2.05 10.92
N CYS A 218 7.23 -2.13 10.86
CA CYS A 218 6.40 -1.07 10.28
C CYS A 218 5.94 -0.10 11.36
N PRO A 219 5.72 1.18 11.02
CA PRO A 219 5.06 2.11 11.91
C PRO A 219 3.69 1.60 12.35
N LEU A 220 3.29 1.98 13.54
CA LEU A 220 1.92 1.76 13.99
C LEU A 220 0.95 2.47 13.02
N PRO A 221 -0.27 1.93 12.84
CA PRO A 221 -1.29 2.64 12.10
C PRO A 221 -1.56 4.00 12.72
N GLU A 222 -1.79 5.01 11.90
CA GLU A 222 -2.15 6.36 12.34
C GLU A 222 -3.65 6.59 12.14
N MET A 223 -4.31 7.17 13.14
CA MET A 223 -5.67 7.66 12.99
C MET A 223 -5.65 9.14 12.65
N ASN A 224 -6.33 9.52 11.58
CA ASN A 224 -6.60 10.92 11.26
C ASN A 224 -8.08 11.20 11.44
N VAL A 225 -8.40 12.20 12.26
CA VAL A 225 -9.75 12.72 12.43
C VAL A 225 -9.81 14.10 11.82
N GLY A 226 -10.75 14.36 10.92
CA GLY A 226 -10.87 15.64 10.23
C GLY A 226 -12.32 16.09 10.06
N LEU A 227 -12.54 17.38 10.17
CA LEU A 227 -13.78 18.05 9.83
C LEU A 227 -13.60 18.82 8.53
N TYR A 228 -14.58 18.68 7.66
CA TYR A 228 -14.58 19.32 6.35
C TYR A 228 -15.91 20.06 6.16
N ASP A 229 -15.79 21.31 5.74
CA ASP A 229 -16.92 22.08 5.24
C ASP A 229 -17.07 21.85 3.73
N TYR A 230 -18.30 22.02 3.24
CA TYR A 230 -18.60 21.88 1.81
C TYR A 230 -18.95 23.23 1.23
N VAL A 231 -17.93 23.92 0.71
CA VAL A 231 -18.03 25.29 0.18
C VAL A 231 -17.78 25.26 -1.32
N ASP A 232 -18.67 25.86 -2.10
CA ASP A 232 -18.55 26.00 -3.57
C ASP A 232 -18.26 24.68 -4.33
N GLY A 233 -18.89 23.60 -3.88
CA GLY A 233 -18.71 22.28 -4.53
C GLY A 233 -17.43 21.54 -4.12
N GLN A 234 -16.68 22.05 -3.16
CA GLN A 234 -15.43 21.45 -2.69
C GLN A 234 -15.41 21.26 -1.18
N TYR A 235 -14.76 20.19 -0.74
CA TYR A 235 -14.51 19.94 0.68
C TYR A 235 -13.28 20.73 1.13
N GLN A 236 -13.47 21.67 2.04
CA GLN A 236 -12.41 22.45 2.69
C GLN A 236 -12.18 21.91 4.09
N ARG A 237 -10.94 21.62 4.43
CA ARG A 237 -10.57 21.10 5.75
C ARG A 237 -10.59 22.24 6.77
N VAL A 238 -11.49 22.16 7.73
CA VAL A 238 -11.64 23.15 8.81
C VAL A 238 -10.80 22.79 10.02
N TRP A 239 -10.73 21.51 10.35
CA TRP A 239 -9.98 21.00 11.49
C TRP A 239 -9.45 19.60 11.22
N ASN A 240 -8.30 19.26 11.79
CA ASN A 240 -7.80 17.89 11.77
C ASN A 240 -6.84 17.63 12.94
N LYS A 241 -6.80 16.37 13.37
CA LYS A 241 -5.85 15.86 14.36
C LYS A 241 -5.41 14.46 13.98
N THR A 242 -4.12 14.19 14.16
CA THR A 242 -3.51 12.87 13.91
C THR A 242 -3.14 12.24 15.23
N TYR A 243 -3.41 10.94 15.37
CA TYR A 243 -3.11 10.14 16.54
C TYR A 243 -2.28 8.93 16.11
N GLU A 244 -1.12 8.75 16.74
CA GLU A 244 -0.21 7.60 16.49
C GLU A 244 -0.50 6.44 17.46
N SER A 245 -1.11 6.75 18.61
CA SER A 245 -1.59 5.81 19.65
C SER A 245 -2.81 6.41 20.32
N ASP A 246 -3.39 5.69 21.28
CA ASP A 246 -4.51 6.18 22.11
C ASP A 246 -5.64 6.79 21.29
N TYR A 247 -6.11 6.00 20.30
CA TYR A 247 -7.11 6.46 19.36
C TYR A 247 -8.41 6.83 20.07
N PRO A 248 -8.90 8.09 19.88
CA PRO A 248 -10.18 8.49 20.42
C PRO A 248 -11.33 7.71 19.78
N ASN A 249 -12.45 7.67 20.43
CA ASN A 249 -13.69 7.07 19.93
C ASN A 249 -14.78 8.12 19.63
N SER A 250 -14.49 9.39 19.84
CA SER A 250 -15.37 10.54 19.60
C SER A 250 -14.55 11.77 19.24
N LEU A 251 -15.21 12.79 18.71
CA LEU A 251 -14.60 14.08 18.41
C LEU A 251 -14.48 14.94 19.69
N GLU A 252 -13.31 15.56 19.86
CA GLU A 252 -13.10 16.61 20.86
C GLU A 252 -13.56 17.93 20.26
N LEU A 253 -14.61 18.54 20.84
CA LEU A 253 -15.31 19.71 20.25
C LEU A 253 -14.72 21.08 20.61
N GLU A 254 -13.58 21.14 21.27
CA GLU A 254 -13.00 22.41 21.70
C GLU A 254 -12.56 23.29 20.50
N GLY A 255 -13.07 24.51 20.44
CA GLY A 255 -12.65 25.53 19.48
C GLY A 255 -13.19 25.35 18.05
N ILE A 256 -14.18 24.48 17.85
CA ILE A 256 -14.80 24.25 16.54
C ILE A 256 -16.10 25.06 16.44
N PRO A 257 -16.31 25.87 15.38
CA PRO A 257 -17.55 26.62 15.18
C PRO A 257 -18.78 25.69 15.10
N ASN A 258 -19.93 26.21 15.54
CA ASN A 258 -21.19 25.50 15.50
C ASN A 258 -21.79 25.54 14.10
N GLU A 259 -21.47 24.52 13.32
CA GLU A 259 -21.91 24.39 11.94
C GLU A 259 -22.10 22.92 11.57
N ARG A 260 -22.51 22.69 10.34
CA ARG A 260 -22.68 21.36 9.78
C ARG A 260 -21.47 20.97 8.95
N TYR A 261 -20.77 19.92 9.37
CA TYR A 261 -19.55 19.44 8.76
C TYR A 261 -19.69 18.03 8.17
N VAL A 262 -18.68 17.60 7.45
CA VAL A 262 -18.41 16.18 7.19
C VAL A 262 -17.29 15.76 8.11
N LEU A 263 -17.59 14.87 9.04
CA LEU A 263 -16.61 14.20 9.88
C LEU A 263 -16.04 13.00 9.12
N ALA A 264 -14.72 12.95 9.00
CA ALA A 264 -13.98 11.85 8.42
C ALA A 264 -12.98 11.30 9.43
N VAL A 265 -13.01 10.00 9.65
CA VAL A 265 -12.05 9.28 10.51
C VAL A 265 -11.34 8.24 9.65
N SER A 266 -10.03 8.30 9.60
CA SER A 266 -9.22 7.43 8.75
C SER A 266 -8.23 6.63 9.57
N MET A 267 -8.05 5.35 9.22
CA MET A 267 -6.94 4.54 9.68
C MET A 267 -5.95 4.36 8.52
N ASN A 268 -4.70 4.70 8.74
CA ASN A 268 -3.64 4.71 7.73
C ASN A 268 -2.52 3.77 8.16
N THR A 269 -2.15 2.85 7.28
CA THR A 269 -1.01 1.95 7.46
C THR A 269 0.05 2.25 6.40
N LYS A 270 1.31 2.25 6.81
CA LYS A 270 2.45 2.64 5.97
C LYS A 270 3.42 1.47 5.82
N ARG A 271 3.91 1.27 4.59
CA ARG A 271 5.00 0.35 4.24
C ARG A 271 5.79 0.94 3.08
N TRP A 272 6.92 0.38 2.79
CA TRP A 272 7.78 0.87 1.71
C TRP A 272 8.01 -0.17 0.62
N GLN A 273 8.39 0.30 -0.55
CA GLN A 273 9.01 -0.49 -1.60
C GLN A 273 10.26 0.31 -2.04
N GLY A 274 11.35 0.11 -1.30
CA GLY A 274 12.51 0.98 -1.35
C GLY A 274 12.18 2.38 -0.84
N GLU A 275 12.39 3.41 -1.67
CA GLU A 275 12.09 4.80 -1.32
C GLU A 275 10.63 5.22 -1.60
N ILE A 276 9.83 4.34 -2.21
CA ILE A 276 8.40 4.59 -2.44
C ILE A 276 7.61 4.22 -1.18
N LEU A 277 6.98 5.20 -0.56
CA LEU A 277 6.04 4.98 0.54
C LEU A 277 4.69 4.51 -0.02
N VAL A 278 4.22 3.36 0.43
CA VAL A 278 2.89 2.83 0.09
C VAL A 278 1.99 2.90 1.32
N GLU A 279 0.94 3.69 1.22
CA GLU A 279 -0.04 3.88 2.29
C GLU A 279 -1.38 3.25 1.92
N GLN A 280 -1.95 2.52 2.87
CA GLN A 280 -3.32 2.04 2.82
C GLN A 280 -4.15 2.89 3.77
N SER A 281 -5.16 3.59 3.24
CA SER A 281 -6.08 4.44 4.00
C SER A 281 -7.50 3.88 3.94
N GLN A 282 -8.09 3.62 5.11
CA GLN A 282 -9.50 3.31 5.23
C GLN A 282 -10.16 4.44 6.02
N THR A 283 -11.14 5.09 5.40
CA THR A 283 -11.83 6.27 5.94
C THR A 283 -13.31 5.96 6.09
N ILE A 284 -13.86 6.30 7.23
CA ILE A 284 -15.32 6.41 7.39
C ILE A 284 -15.69 7.88 7.40
N SER A 285 -16.79 8.25 6.74
CA SER A 285 -17.24 9.65 6.71
C SER A 285 -18.76 9.75 6.84
N ARG A 286 -19.20 10.84 7.45
CA ARG A 286 -20.61 11.17 7.60
C ARG A 286 -20.82 12.65 7.89
N THR A 287 -22.03 13.12 7.67
CA THR A 287 -22.42 14.45 8.15
C THR A 287 -22.43 14.48 9.67
N TYR A 288 -21.91 15.58 10.22
CA TYR A 288 -21.81 15.84 11.65
C TYR A 288 -22.29 17.26 11.95
N ASP A 289 -23.33 17.39 12.74
CA ASP A 289 -23.88 18.68 13.11
C ASP A 289 -23.39 19.04 14.51
N ILE A 290 -22.65 20.15 14.61
CA ILE A 290 -22.23 20.76 15.88
C ILE A 290 -23.24 21.88 16.16
N THR A 291 -24.31 21.53 16.87
CA THR A 291 -25.27 22.52 17.36
C THR A 291 -25.08 22.71 18.86
N GLN A 292 -25.14 23.97 19.33
CA GLN A 292 -25.24 24.19 20.76
C GLN A 292 -26.60 23.67 21.24
N GLU A 293 -26.58 22.73 22.20
CA GLU A 293 -27.74 22.47 23.06
C GLU A 293 -27.93 23.62 24.03
#